data_802326ccccf33f293c1f732e2671dad6
#
_entry.id   802326ccccf33f293c1f732e2671dad6
#
_cell.length_a   1.000
_cell.length_b   1.000
_cell.length_c   1.000
_cell.angle_alpha   90.00
_cell.angle_beta   90.00
_cell.angle_gamma   90.00
#
_symmetry.space_group_name_H-M   'P 1'
#
loop_
_entity.id
_entity.type
_entity.pdbx_description
1 polymer ?
#
loop_
_entity_poly.entity_id
_entity_poly.type
_entity_poly.pdbx_seq_one_letter_code
_entity_poly.pdbx_strand_id
1 'polypeptide(L)'
;MSKKLPNVMTFSATDATSGAGLQADVLTIASLRCNPLSIVTGVSVQDTIGVKGLTAINAELVNDQTRTILGDMEISAFKCGLLGSVENIRIIAEILEDYPEIPLIIDPVLASGRGDDLVNEEMMKAMLELLFPKSYLITPNTHEARKMVVKGNENFEDLRIDLCAQRLKLLGCKNILITGTEETTEKVINILYEKSGTVNPFYWDRLPEDYHGSGCTLASAISAYLALGFNLNKAVEQAQIYTWESLKNASKLGKGQYIPDRLYEMMEEKGNARSSNN
;
A
#
# COMPACT_ATOMS: atom_id res chain seq x y z
N MET A 1 -12.63 9.25 -29.24
CA MET A 1 -11.44 8.50 -28.78
C MET A 1 -11.73 8.00 -27.37
N SER A 2 -11.66 6.70 -27.10
CA SER A 2 -11.80 6.21 -25.71
C SER A 2 -10.63 6.76 -24.89
N LYS A 3 -10.92 7.34 -23.71
CA LYS A 3 -9.89 7.85 -22.82
C LYS A 3 -8.99 6.68 -22.40
N LYS A 4 -7.69 6.72 -22.74
CA LYS A 4 -6.71 5.70 -22.34
C LYS A 4 -6.69 5.64 -20.81
N LEU A 5 -6.92 4.47 -20.22
CA LEU A 5 -6.83 4.30 -18.77
C LEU A 5 -5.37 4.43 -18.34
N PRO A 6 -5.06 5.15 -17.24
CA PRO A 6 -3.71 5.17 -16.72
C PRO A 6 -3.30 3.79 -16.18
N ASN A 7 -2.05 3.39 -16.45
CA ASN A 7 -1.51 2.12 -15.99
C ASN A 7 -0.82 2.31 -14.64
N VAL A 8 -1.18 1.51 -13.64
CA VAL A 8 -0.51 1.44 -12.35
C VAL A 8 0.14 0.08 -12.20
N MET A 9 1.47 0.05 -12.14
CA MET A 9 2.21 -1.20 -11.94
C MET A 9 2.41 -1.45 -10.45
N THR A 10 1.98 -2.62 -9.98
CA THR A 10 2.14 -3.03 -8.59
C THR A 10 3.07 -4.25 -8.48
N PHE A 11 4.01 -4.20 -7.54
CA PHE A 11 4.90 -5.27 -7.12
C PHE A 11 4.43 -5.77 -5.77
N SER A 12 3.88 -6.97 -5.69
CA SER A 12 3.35 -7.49 -4.43
C SER A 12 3.28 -9.02 -4.42
N ALA A 13 3.35 -9.61 -3.23
CA ALA A 13 3.03 -11.03 -3.07
C ALA A 13 1.52 -11.25 -3.18
N THR A 14 1.14 -12.47 -3.59
CA THR A 14 -0.27 -12.85 -3.71
C THR A 14 -0.88 -13.16 -2.35
N ASP A 15 -2.19 -12.93 -2.25
CA ASP A 15 -3.05 -13.40 -1.16
C ASP A 15 -4.27 -14.13 -1.74
N ALA A 16 -4.31 -15.45 -1.58
CA ALA A 16 -5.37 -16.29 -2.12
C ALA A 16 -6.76 -15.97 -1.56
N THR A 17 -6.86 -15.28 -0.43
CA THR A 17 -8.14 -14.83 0.15
C THR A 17 -8.69 -13.58 -0.53
N SER A 18 -7.89 -12.90 -1.34
CA SER A 18 -8.17 -11.58 -1.91
C SER A 18 -8.33 -10.46 -0.86
N GLY A 19 -7.96 -10.72 0.39
CA GLY A 19 -8.04 -9.75 1.49
C GLY A 19 -6.97 -8.68 1.42
N ALA A 20 -5.74 -9.05 1.03
CA ALA A 20 -4.58 -8.17 0.94
C ALA A 20 -3.74 -8.45 -0.32
N GLY A 21 -2.49 -8.03 -0.33
CA GLY A 21 -1.50 -8.34 -1.36
C GLY A 21 -1.91 -7.91 -2.76
N LEU A 22 -1.40 -8.64 -3.74
CA LEU A 22 -1.59 -8.32 -5.15
C LEU A 22 -3.06 -8.27 -5.58
N GLN A 23 -3.91 -9.15 -5.03
CA GLN A 23 -5.32 -9.17 -5.33
C GLN A 23 -6.04 -7.91 -4.83
N ALA A 24 -5.71 -7.45 -3.63
CA ALA A 24 -6.21 -6.18 -3.10
C ALA A 24 -5.80 -5.00 -3.99
N ASP A 25 -4.53 -4.99 -4.44
CA ASP A 25 -4.01 -3.96 -5.32
C ASP A 25 -4.79 -3.93 -6.65
N VAL A 26 -4.91 -5.08 -7.31
CA VAL A 26 -5.62 -5.21 -8.59
C VAL A 26 -7.07 -4.77 -8.49
N LEU A 27 -7.80 -5.22 -7.48
CA LEU A 27 -9.20 -4.85 -7.27
C LEU A 27 -9.35 -3.34 -7.02
N THR A 28 -8.50 -2.76 -6.16
CA THR A 28 -8.52 -1.33 -5.86
C THR A 28 -8.23 -0.47 -7.08
N ILE A 29 -7.13 -0.78 -7.79
CA ILE A 29 -6.71 -0.01 -8.96
C ILE A 29 -7.78 -0.07 -10.06
N ALA A 30 -8.35 -1.26 -10.31
CA ALA A 30 -9.39 -1.46 -11.32
C ALA A 30 -10.70 -0.74 -10.97
N SER A 31 -11.14 -0.78 -9.70
CA SER A 31 -12.36 -0.09 -9.25
C SER A 31 -12.25 1.43 -9.43
N LEU A 32 -11.05 1.99 -9.26
CA LEU A 32 -10.75 3.41 -9.45
C LEU A 32 -10.46 3.79 -10.92
N ARG A 33 -10.85 2.93 -11.88
CA ARG A 33 -10.74 3.20 -13.32
C ARG A 33 -9.30 3.40 -13.81
N CYS A 34 -8.33 2.73 -13.18
CA CYS A 34 -6.98 2.54 -13.68
C CYS A 34 -6.78 1.10 -14.15
N ASN A 35 -5.81 0.87 -15.02
CA ASN A 35 -5.43 -0.47 -15.46
C ASN A 35 -4.34 -1.03 -14.53
N PRO A 36 -4.59 -2.10 -13.76
CA PRO A 36 -3.58 -2.70 -12.90
C PRO A 36 -2.62 -3.59 -13.70
N LEU A 37 -1.33 -3.32 -13.60
CA LEU A 37 -0.26 -4.16 -14.12
C LEU A 37 0.41 -4.87 -12.94
N SER A 38 0.24 -6.18 -12.85
CA SER A 38 0.55 -6.95 -11.64
C SER A 38 1.84 -7.75 -11.79
N ILE A 39 2.87 -7.40 -11.03
CA ILE A 39 4.13 -8.13 -10.92
C ILE A 39 4.11 -8.96 -9.64
N VAL A 40 4.14 -10.28 -9.78
CA VAL A 40 4.13 -11.21 -8.64
C VAL A 40 5.53 -11.28 -8.05
N THR A 41 5.68 -10.92 -6.78
CA THR A 41 6.97 -10.99 -6.06
C THR A 41 7.06 -12.17 -5.11
N GLY A 42 5.93 -12.77 -4.76
CA GLY A 42 5.85 -13.93 -3.89
C GLY A 42 4.48 -14.57 -3.92
N VAL A 43 4.41 -15.81 -3.45
CA VAL A 43 3.15 -16.55 -3.26
C VAL A 43 3.01 -16.86 -1.77
N SER A 44 1.94 -16.38 -1.15
CA SER A 44 1.66 -16.69 0.25
C SER A 44 0.76 -17.91 0.41
N VAL A 45 0.95 -18.60 1.52
CA VAL A 45 -0.01 -19.58 2.06
C VAL A 45 -0.66 -18.92 3.28
N GLN A 46 -1.87 -18.42 3.11
CA GLN A 46 -2.58 -17.71 4.17
C GLN A 46 -4.09 -17.90 4.09
N ASP A 47 -4.75 -17.66 5.20
CA ASP A 47 -6.19 -17.56 5.33
C ASP A 47 -6.58 -16.22 5.99
N THR A 48 -7.86 -16.03 6.33
CA THR A 48 -8.31 -14.79 6.99
C THR A 48 -7.80 -14.63 8.42
N ILE A 49 -7.19 -15.68 9.01
CA ILE A 49 -6.65 -15.67 10.37
C ILE A 49 -5.20 -15.21 10.37
N GLY A 50 -4.36 -15.65 9.41
CA GLY A 50 -2.95 -15.28 9.37
C GLY A 50 -2.15 -15.95 8.25
N VAL A 51 -0.87 -15.60 8.15
CA VAL A 51 0.08 -16.11 7.16
C VAL A 51 0.79 -17.35 7.69
N LYS A 52 0.76 -18.44 6.92
CA LYS A 52 1.41 -19.72 7.26
C LYS A 52 2.74 -19.91 6.53
N GLY A 53 2.95 -19.15 5.43
CA GLY A 53 4.17 -19.23 4.65
C GLY A 53 4.17 -18.23 3.50
N LEU A 54 5.37 -17.89 3.07
CA LEU A 54 5.64 -17.03 1.93
C LEU A 54 6.79 -17.63 1.12
N THR A 55 6.57 -17.83 -0.17
CA THR A 55 7.62 -18.23 -1.11
C THR A 55 7.87 -17.08 -2.06
N ALA A 56 9.07 -16.50 -2.03
CA ALA A 56 9.46 -15.45 -2.96
C ALA A 56 9.55 -16.00 -4.38
N ILE A 57 9.14 -15.20 -5.36
CA ILE A 57 9.40 -15.45 -6.78
C ILE A 57 10.87 -15.12 -7.07
N ASN A 58 11.49 -15.89 -7.96
CA ASN A 58 12.84 -15.66 -8.41
C ASN A 58 13.00 -14.24 -8.99
N ALA A 59 14.05 -13.54 -8.60
CA ALA A 59 14.26 -12.12 -8.96
C ALA A 59 14.43 -11.92 -10.48
N GLU A 60 15.03 -12.87 -11.20
CA GLU A 60 15.13 -12.83 -12.65
C GLU A 60 13.75 -12.86 -13.31
N LEU A 61 12.84 -13.71 -12.80
CA LEU A 61 11.47 -13.74 -13.31
C LEU A 61 10.71 -12.45 -12.99
N VAL A 62 10.93 -11.83 -11.82
CA VAL A 62 10.36 -10.51 -11.47
C VAL A 62 10.87 -9.45 -12.45
N ASN A 63 12.19 -9.45 -12.75
CA ASN A 63 12.78 -8.56 -13.75
C ASN A 63 12.13 -8.75 -15.14
N ASP A 64 12.03 -9.99 -15.60
CA ASP A 64 11.53 -10.30 -16.92
C ASP A 64 10.06 -9.92 -17.11
N GLN A 65 9.20 -10.20 -16.11
CA GLN A 65 7.82 -9.73 -16.10
C GLN A 65 7.77 -8.20 -16.24
N THR A 66 8.58 -7.51 -15.43
CA THR A 66 8.58 -6.05 -15.36
C THR A 66 9.07 -5.44 -16.66
N ARG A 67 10.25 -5.85 -17.14
CA ARG A 67 10.85 -5.32 -18.37
C ARG A 67 9.99 -5.59 -19.61
N THR A 68 9.33 -6.74 -19.68
CA THR A 68 8.42 -7.08 -20.78
C THR A 68 7.24 -6.09 -20.84
N ILE A 69 6.63 -5.77 -19.70
CA ILE A 69 5.52 -4.80 -19.65
C ILE A 69 6.00 -3.38 -19.91
N LEU A 70 7.14 -2.98 -19.34
CA LEU A 70 7.71 -1.64 -19.54
C LEU A 70 8.11 -1.39 -21.02
N GLY A 71 8.41 -2.43 -21.77
CA GLY A 71 8.67 -2.34 -23.22
C GLY A 71 7.42 -2.14 -24.09
N ASP A 72 6.23 -2.39 -23.54
CA ASP A 72 4.95 -2.35 -24.27
C ASP A 72 4.01 -1.23 -23.78
N MET A 73 4.02 -0.94 -22.47
CA MET A 73 3.03 -0.06 -21.83
C MET A 73 3.68 1.11 -21.08
N GLU A 74 3.12 2.31 -21.24
CA GLU A 74 3.48 3.48 -20.43
C GLU A 74 2.90 3.37 -19.02
N ILE A 75 3.72 3.64 -18.01
CA ILE A 75 3.33 3.58 -16.60
C ILE A 75 3.03 4.98 -16.06
N SER A 76 1.97 5.12 -15.29
CA SER A 76 1.55 6.38 -14.65
C SER A 76 1.89 6.43 -13.15
N ALA A 77 2.00 5.28 -12.49
CA ALA A 77 2.45 5.17 -11.09
C ALA A 77 2.97 3.76 -10.81
N PHE A 78 3.90 3.65 -9.87
CA PHE A 78 4.38 2.39 -9.29
C PHE A 78 3.87 2.23 -7.86
N LYS A 79 3.55 0.99 -7.47
CA LYS A 79 3.26 0.62 -6.09
C LYS A 79 4.13 -0.56 -5.69
N CYS A 80 4.79 -0.49 -4.54
CA CYS A 80 5.47 -1.61 -3.91
C CYS A 80 4.73 -2.00 -2.63
N GLY A 81 4.39 -3.29 -2.50
CA GLY A 81 3.90 -3.91 -1.27
C GLY A 81 4.91 -4.92 -0.73
N LEU A 82 4.48 -6.14 -0.40
CA LEU A 82 5.35 -7.21 0.08
C LEU A 82 6.20 -7.78 -1.05
N LEU A 83 7.53 -7.59 -1.00
CA LEU A 83 8.44 -7.89 -2.11
C LEU A 83 9.09 -9.29 -2.03
N GLY A 84 8.99 -9.98 -0.88
CA GLY A 84 9.32 -11.40 -0.73
C GLY A 84 10.79 -11.72 -0.48
N SER A 85 11.75 -10.99 -1.06
CA SER A 85 13.19 -11.23 -0.84
C SER A 85 14.04 -9.98 -1.02
N VAL A 86 15.30 -10.02 -0.53
CA VAL A 86 16.30 -8.96 -0.75
C VAL A 86 16.64 -8.81 -2.24
N GLU A 87 16.71 -9.93 -2.96
CA GLU A 87 17.02 -9.96 -4.39
C GLU A 87 15.92 -9.24 -5.19
N ASN A 88 14.63 -9.48 -4.85
CA ASN A 88 13.52 -8.76 -5.47
C ASN A 88 13.58 -7.26 -5.18
N ILE A 89 13.92 -6.87 -3.94
CA ILE A 89 14.07 -5.45 -3.57
C ILE A 89 15.15 -4.79 -4.42
N ARG A 90 16.31 -5.46 -4.62
CA ARG A 90 17.41 -4.95 -5.42
C ARG A 90 17.04 -4.78 -6.89
N ILE A 91 16.49 -5.82 -7.50
CA ILE A 91 16.15 -5.76 -8.92
C ILE A 91 15.05 -4.73 -9.22
N ILE A 92 14.06 -4.61 -8.32
CA ILE A 92 13.03 -3.59 -8.45
C ILE A 92 13.64 -2.19 -8.29
N ALA A 93 14.54 -1.98 -7.33
CA ALA A 93 15.22 -0.70 -7.14
C ALA A 93 16.07 -0.29 -8.36
N GLU A 94 16.77 -1.26 -9.00
CA GLU A 94 17.52 -1.05 -10.23
C GLU A 94 16.59 -0.67 -11.39
N ILE A 95 15.46 -1.36 -11.57
CA ILE A 95 14.48 -1.02 -12.61
C ILE A 95 13.93 0.39 -12.43
N LEU A 96 13.60 0.77 -11.19
CA LEU A 96 13.00 2.08 -10.89
C LEU A 96 13.98 3.25 -11.08
N GLU A 97 15.29 3.01 -11.18
CA GLU A 97 16.27 4.04 -11.54
C GLU A 97 16.05 4.61 -12.95
N ASP A 98 15.51 3.80 -13.85
CA ASP A 98 15.22 4.20 -15.22
C ASP A 98 13.96 5.10 -15.32
N TYR A 99 13.17 5.22 -14.21
CA TYR A 99 11.86 5.89 -14.20
C TYR A 99 11.68 6.89 -13.05
N PRO A 100 12.63 7.84 -12.83
CA PRO A 100 12.64 8.71 -11.63
C PRO A 100 11.47 9.70 -11.56
N GLU A 101 10.80 9.98 -12.68
CA GLU A 101 9.67 10.92 -12.76
C GLU A 101 8.32 10.26 -12.44
N ILE A 102 8.26 8.92 -12.49
CA ILE A 102 7.02 8.20 -12.19
C ILE A 102 6.86 8.07 -10.67
N PRO A 103 5.73 8.48 -10.07
CA PRO A 103 5.55 8.39 -8.63
C PRO A 103 5.58 6.93 -8.15
N LEU A 104 6.47 6.65 -7.19
CA LEU A 104 6.59 5.38 -6.48
C LEU A 104 5.95 5.47 -5.11
N ILE A 105 4.93 4.67 -4.87
CA ILE A 105 4.26 4.52 -3.57
C ILE A 105 4.72 3.22 -2.92
N ILE A 106 5.22 3.29 -1.69
CA ILE A 106 5.68 2.12 -0.95
C ILE A 106 4.80 1.91 0.27
N ASP A 107 4.12 0.77 0.30
CA ASP A 107 3.47 0.21 1.47
C ASP A 107 4.48 -0.71 2.17
N PRO A 108 5.14 -0.26 3.26
CA PRO A 108 6.27 -0.99 3.85
C PRO A 108 5.78 -2.10 4.77
N VAL A 109 5.09 -3.09 4.20
CA VAL A 109 4.50 -4.21 4.92
C VAL A 109 5.58 -4.99 5.65
N LEU A 110 5.76 -4.77 6.96
CA LEU A 110 6.74 -5.49 7.79
C LEU A 110 6.14 -6.74 8.44
N ALA A 111 4.84 -6.71 8.74
CA ALA A 111 4.12 -7.80 9.38
C ALA A 111 2.73 -7.97 8.77
N SER A 112 2.12 -9.14 8.96
CA SER A 112 0.71 -9.36 8.66
C SER A 112 -0.17 -8.50 9.58
N GLY A 113 -1.44 -8.28 9.23
CA GLY A 113 -2.41 -7.58 10.10
C GLY A 113 -2.59 -8.22 11.48
N ARG A 114 -2.10 -9.43 11.67
CA ARG A 114 -2.06 -10.15 12.96
C ARG A 114 -0.73 -9.99 13.70
N GLY A 115 0.31 -9.48 13.04
CA GLY A 115 1.66 -9.33 13.62
C GLY A 115 2.65 -10.44 13.26
N ASP A 116 2.31 -11.36 12.31
CA ASP A 116 3.29 -12.32 11.82
C ASP A 116 4.37 -11.58 11.03
N ASP A 117 5.65 -11.72 11.39
CA ASP A 117 6.76 -11.08 10.68
C ASP A 117 6.83 -11.60 9.22
N LEU A 118 6.71 -10.70 8.26
CA LEU A 118 6.81 -10.98 6.82
C LEU A 118 8.11 -10.52 6.20
N VAL A 119 8.83 -9.64 6.89
CA VAL A 119 10.06 -9.01 6.45
C VAL A 119 11.11 -9.16 7.53
N ASN A 120 12.25 -9.76 7.20
CA ASN A 120 13.40 -9.85 8.09
C ASN A 120 14.23 -8.56 8.08
N GLU A 121 15.23 -8.48 8.97
CA GLU A 121 16.09 -7.29 9.11
C GLU A 121 16.86 -6.94 7.82
N GLU A 122 17.29 -7.95 7.05
CA GLU A 122 18.04 -7.74 5.80
C GLU A 122 17.12 -7.13 4.71
N MET A 123 15.90 -7.61 4.61
CA MET A 123 14.90 -7.06 3.69
C MET A 123 14.52 -5.62 4.10
N MET A 124 14.29 -5.39 5.40
CA MET A 124 13.99 -4.05 5.91
C MET A 124 15.14 -3.08 5.59
N LYS A 125 16.38 -3.48 5.87
CA LYS A 125 17.56 -2.69 5.52
C LYS A 125 17.64 -2.39 4.03
N ALA A 126 17.43 -3.39 3.17
CA ALA A 126 17.46 -3.20 1.73
C ALA A 126 16.36 -2.22 1.26
N MET A 127 15.14 -2.28 1.81
CA MET A 127 14.09 -1.31 1.51
C MET A 127 14.49 0.12 1.91
N LEU A 128 15.02 0.29 3.13
CA LEU A 128 15.45 1.60 3.65
C LEU A 128 16.56 2.22 2.80
N GLU A 129 17.53 1.41 2.35
CA GLU A 129 18.69 1.89 1.60
C GLU A 129 18.41 2.08 0.11
N LEU A 130 17.62 1.21 -0.51
CA LEU A 130 17.50 1.14 -1.98
C LEU A 130 16.20 1.72 -2.52
N LEU A 131 15.08 1.56 -1.80
CA LEU A 131 13.76 1.96 -2.29
C LEU A 131 13.27 3.28 -1.69
N PHE A 132 13.48 3.51 -0.39
CA PHE A 132 12.97 4.70 0.29
C PHE A 132 13.48 6.01 -0.30
N PRO A 133 14.78 6.15 -0.69
CA PRO A 133 15.27 7.36 -1.36
C PRO A 133 14.60 7.63 -2.72
N LYS A 134 14.08 6.61 -3.38
CA LYS A 134 13.37 6.70 -4.66
C LYS A 134 11.89 6.98 -4.50
N SER A 135 11.34 6.78 -3.28
CA SER A 135 9.90 6.89 -3.05
C SER A 135 9.38 8.31 -3.27
N TYR A 136 8.20 8.40 -3.88
CA TYR A 136 7.40 9.62 -3.87
C TYR A 136 6.61 9.73 -2.55
N LEU A 137 6.06 8.61 -2.07
CA LEU A 137 5.33 8.50 -0.81
C LEU A 137 5.55 7.12 -0.19
N ILE A 138 5.73 7.07 1.13
CA ILE A 138 5.64 5.84 1.91
C ILE A 138 4.42 5.89 2.84
N THR A 139 3.80 4.73 3.12
CA THR A 139 2.54 4.64 3.91
C THR A 139 2.63 3.73 5.14
N PRO A 140 3.66 3.86 5.99
CA PRO A 140 3.78 3.03 7.18
C PRO A 140 2.64 3.30 8.17
N ASN A 141 2.24 2.27 8.91
CA ASN A 141 1.51 2.46 10.14
C ASN A 141 2.43 2.93 11.28
N THR A 142 1.88 3.32 12.45
CA THR A 142 2.69 3.83 13.56
C THR A 142 3.68 2.79 14.09
N HIS A 143 3.30 1.51 14.09
CA HIS A 143 4.18 0.42 14.51
C HIS A 143 5.36 0.23 13.55
N GLU A 144 5.09 0.18 12.26
CA GLU A 144 6.11 0.09 11.20
C GLU A 144 7.04 1.30 11.22
N ALA A 145 6.48 2.51 11.34
CA ALA A 145 7.27 3.74 11.42
C ALA A 145 8.27 3.71 12.59
N ARG A 146 7.83 3.26 13.76
CA ARG A 146 8.70 3.09 14.92
C ARG A 146 9.76 2.01 14.69
N LYS A 147 9.35 0.83 14.17
CA LYS A 147 10.24 -0.33 13.93
C LYS A 147 11.38 0.01 12.96
N MET A 148 11.09 0.81 11.93
CA MET A 148 12.08 1.22 10.93
C MET A 148 13.13 2.23 11.45
N VAL A 149 12.82 2.99 12.49
CA VAL A 149 13.67 4.11 12.90
C VAL A 149 14.21 4.03 14.33
N VAL A 150 13.81 3.03 15.12
CA VAL A 150 14.30 2.82 16.48
C VAL A 150 15.82 2.63 16.48
N LYS A 151 16.54 3.22 17.44
CA LYS A 151 17.99 3.17 17.51
C LYS A 151 18.47 2.70 18.89
N GLY A 152 19.42 1.79 18.88
CA GLY A 152 20.10 1.34 20.10
C GLY A 152 19.12 0.87 21.18
N ASN A 153 19.20 1.48 22.37
CA ASN A 153 18.36 1.11 23.52
C ASN A 153 17.11 1.98 23.66
N GLU A 154 16.68 2.68 22.61
CA GLU A 154 15.42 3.46 22.66
C GLU A 154 14.25 2.51 22.90
N ASN A 155 13.31 2.94 23.76
CA ASN A 155 12.07 2.21 23.89
C ASN A 155 11.19 2.50 22.66
N PHE A 156 10.91 1.46 21.92
CA PHE A 156 10.12 1.48 20.71
C PHE A 156 8.73 2.13 20.92
N GLU A 157 8.06 1.80 22.00
CA GLU A 157 6.68 2.27 22.30
C GLU A 157 6.63 3.78 22.59
N ASP A 158 7.73 4.35 23.10
CA ASP A 158 7.81 5.76 23.48
C ASP A 158 8.20 6.69 22.32
N LEU A 159 8.53 6.13 21.14
CA LEU A 159 8.92 6.94 20.00
C LEU A 159 7.72 7.75 19.47
N ARG A 160 7.87 9.06 19.52
CA ARG A 160 6.87 10.00 19.00
C ARG A 160 6.80 9.90 17.48
N ILE A 161 5.60 9.99 16.93
CA ILE A 161 5.35 9.83 15.50
C ILE A 161 6.01 10.93 14.66
N ASP A 162 6.07 12.17 15.15
CA ASP A 162 6.77 13.26 14.48
C ASP A 162 8.29 13.02 14.40
N LEU A 163 8.90 12.41 15.43
CA LEU A 163 10.30 11.99 15.39
C LEU A 163 10.52 10.85 14.39
N CYS A 164 9.58 9.89 14.32
CA CYS A 164 9.64 8.84 13.31
C CYS A 164 9.62 9.43 11.90
N ALA A 165 8.70 10.35 11.61
CA ALA A 165 8.64 11.03 10.33
C ALA A 165 9.92 11.80 9.99
N GLN A 166 10.52 12.50 10.97
CA GLN A 166 11.81 13.19 10.77
C GLN A 166 12.94 12.20 10.42
N ARG A 167 13.03 11.07 11.13
CA ARG A 167 14.05 10.04 10.85
C ARG A 167 13.86 9.39 9.48
N LEU A 168 12.61 9.10 9.09
CA LEU A 168 12.28 8.58 7.76
C LEU A 168 12.64 9.58 6.65
N LYS A 169 12.45 10.89 6.88
CA LYS A 169 12.94 11.93 5.94
C LYS A 169 14.47 11.92 5.80
N LEU A 170 15.21 11.69 6.88
CA LEU A 170 16.66 11.55 6.83
C LEU A 170 17.14 10.31 6.04
N LEU A 171 16.28 9.30 5.91
CA LEU A 171 16.52 8.13 5.06
C LEU A 171 16.14 8.37 3.57
N GLY A 172 15.77 9.61 3.22
CA GLY A 172 15.51 10.02 1.84
C GLY A 172 14.03 10.01 1.43
N CYS A 173 13.10 9.65 2.32
CA CYS A 173 11.67 9.68 2.01
C CYS A 173 11.19 11.10 1.76
N LYS A 174 10.58 11.35 0.58
CA LYS A 174 10.09 12.67 0.21
C LYS A 174 8.81 13.05 0.96
N ASN A 175 7.82 12.17 0.93
CA ASN A 175 6.54 12.34 1.62
C ASN A 175 6.23 11.08 2.42
N ILE A 176 5.55 11.22 3.56
CA ILE A 176 5.27 10.11 4.47
C ILE A 176 3.85 10.26 4.98
N LEU A 177 3.01 9.27 4.76
CA LEU A 177 1.70 9.15 5.37
C LEU A 177 1.78 8.10 6.49
N ILE A 178 1.81 8.53 7.74
CA ILE A 178 1.78 7.59 8.87
C ILE A 178 0.33 7.35 9.25
N THR A 179 -0.12 6.08 9.20
CA THR A 179 -1.48 5.68 9.58
C THR A 179 -1.56 5.30 11.05
N GLY A 180 -2.61 5.72 11.73
CA GLY A 180 -2.72 5.68 13.20
C GLY A 180 -3.72 4.66 13.74
N THR A 181 -4.04 3.61 13.00
CA THR A 181 -5.01 2.59 13.45
C THR A 181 -4.55 1.87 14.72
N GLU A 182 -3.25 1.70 14.90
CA GLU A 182 -2.61 1.01 16.02
C GLU A 182 -2.60 1.83 17.32
N GLU A 183 -2.84 3.14 17.24
CA GLU A 183 -2.90 4.00 18.41
C GLU A 183 -4.27 3.86 19.13
N THR A 184 -4.28 4.04 20.46
CA THR A 184 -5.48 3.90 21.30
C THR A 184 -6.32 5.16 21.36
N THR A 185 -6.31 5.98 20.32
CA THR A 185 -7.08 7.23 20.22
C THR A 185 -8.55 6.97 19.87
N GLU A 186 -9.45 7.88 20.29
CA GLU A 186 -10.89 7.79 19.96
C GLU A 186 -11.12 7.74 18.45
N LYS A 187 -10.39 8.56 17.70
CA LYS A 187 -10.40 8.54 16.23
C LYS A 187 -9.10 7.96 15.69
N VAL A 188 -9.14 7.36 14.53
CA VAL A 188 -7.94 7.04 13.76
C VAL A 188 -7.38 8.34 13.19
N ILE A 189 -6.10 8.64 13.48
CA ILE A 189 -5.44 9.85 13.02
C ILE A 189 -4.31 9.47 12.08
N ASN A 190 -4.49 9.76 10.79
CA ASN A 190 -3.45 9.58 9.79
C ASN A 190 -2.77 10.94 9.54
N ILE A 191 -1.45 10.98 9.45
CA ILE A 191 -0.71 12.23 9.32
C ILE A 191 0.18 12.18 8.08
N LEU A 192 -0.06 13.10 7.14
CA LEU A 192 0.79 13.30 5.97
C LEU A 192 1.85 14.35 6.27
N TYR A 193 3.12 13.94 6.19
CA TYR A 193 4.30 14.79 6.30
C TYR A 193 4.89 15.01 4.90
N GLU A 194 4.66 16.18 4.32
CA GLU A 194 5.12 16.49 2.97
C GLU A 194 6.59 16.92 2.92
N LYS A 195 7.19 16.79 1.74
CA LYS A 195 8.54 17.31 1.43
C LYS A 195 8.66 18.80 1.69
N SER A 196 7.58 19.55 1.45
CA SER A 196 7.47 21.00 1.71
C SER A 196 7.65 21.40 3.17
N GLY A 197 7.50 20.45 4.10
CA GLY A 197 7.41 20.70 5.53
C GLY A 197 5.98 20.81 6.05
N THR A 198 4.99 20.83 5.17
CA THR A 198 3.58 20.81 5.56
C THR A 198 3.23 19.51 6.26
N VAL A 199 2.38 19.60 7.29
CA VAL A 199 1.88 18.46 8.07
C VAL A 199 0.36 18.53 8.08
N ASN A 200 -0.28 17.51 7.50
CA ASN A 200 -1.73 17.44 7.35
C ASN A 200 -2.30 16.24 8.10
N PRO A 201 -2.98 16.42 9.23
CA PRO A 201 -3.70 15.35 9.92
C PRO A 201 -5.07 15.10 9.28
N PHE A 202 -5.45 13.82 9.19
CA PHE A 202 -6.76 13.35 8.77
C PHE A 202 -7.38 12.54 9.91
N TYR A 203 -8.67 12.76 10.18
CA TYR A 203 -9.39 12.17 11.30
C TYR A 203 -10.52 11.29 10.79
N TRP A 204 -10.55 10.02 11.22
CA TRP A 204 -11.53 9.03 10.80
C TRP A 204 -12.21 8.40 12.01
N ASP A 205 -13.49 8.11 11.89
CA ASP A 205 -14.17 7.32 12.90
C ASP A 205 -13.62 5.90 12.90
N ARG A 206 -13.35 5.37 14.07
CA ARG A 206 -12.84 4.01 14.23
C ARG A 206 -13.96 3.01 13.92
N LEU A 207 -13.72 2.17 12.95
CA LEU A 207 -14.61 1.06 12.63
C LEU A 207 -14.40 -0.10 13.62
N PRO A 208 -15.45 -0.88 13.94
CA PRO A 208 -15.44 -1.80 15.08
C PRO A 208 -14.69 -3.11 14.84
N GLU A 209 -14.38 -3.45 13.59
CA GLU A 209 -13.86 -4.76 13.22
C GLU A 209 -12.36 -4.72 12.91
N ASP A 210 -11.76 -5.91 12.82
CA ASP A 210 -10.39 -6.08 12.30
C ASP A 210 -10.44 -6.38 10.80
N TYR A 211 -9.69 -5.62 10.01
CA TYR A 211 -9.75 -5.64 8.56
C TYR A 211 -8.44 -6.12 7.93
N HIS A 212 -8.57 -7.05 6.98
CA HIS A 212 -7.43 -7.57 6.23
C HIS A 212 -7.13 -6.68 5.01
N GLY A 213 -5.88 -6.21 4.88
CA GLY A 213 -5.41 -5.48 3.70
C GLY A 213 -5.88 -4.02 3.59
N SER A 214 -6.20 -3.36 4.70
CA SER A 214 -6.52 -1.92 4.72
C SER A 214 -5.35 -1.06 4.21
N GLY A 215 -4.10 -1.35 4.61
CA GLY A 215 -2.89 -0.68 4.13
C GLY A 215 -2.70 -0.85 2.62
N CYS A 216 -2.79 -2.10 2.12
CA CYS A 216 -2.69 -2.38 0.68
C CYS A 216 -3.76 -1.64 -0.12
N THR A 217 -5.01 -1.57 0.39
CA THR A 217 -6.10 -0.81 -0.24
C THR A 217 -5.75 0.68 -0.31
N LEU A 218 -5.29 1.26 0.80
CA LEU A 218 -4.92 2.68 0.88
C LEU A 218 -3.79 3.04 -0.08
N ALA A 219 -2.70 2.29 -0.05
CA ALA A 219 -1.53 2.55 -0.90
C ALA A 219 -1.87 2.42 -2.39
N SER A 220 -2.66 1.41 -2.76
CA SER A 220 -3.11 1.20 -4.14
C SER A 220 -4.08 2.28 -4.59
N ALA A 221 -4.99 2.74 -3.73
CA ALA A 221 -5.88 3.85 -4.02
C ALA A 221 -5.11 5.16 -4.21
N ILE A 222 -4.11 5.45 -3.38
CA ILE A 222 -3.24 6.62 -3.57
C ILE A 222 -2.52 6.54 -4.93
N SER A 223 -1.98 5.36 -5.28
CA SER A 223 -1.31 5.14 -6.56
C SER A 223 -2.24 5.40 -7.74
N ALA A 224 -3.48 4.93 -7.67
CA ALA A 224 -4.49 5.15 -8.69
C ALA A 224 -4.87 6.63 -8.82
N TYR A 225 -5.11 7.34 -7.71
CA TYR A 225 -5.45 8.77 -7.76
C TYR A 225 -4.29 9.64 -8.28
N LEU A 226 -3.03 9.31 -7.95
CA LEU A 226 -1.87 9.99 -8.53
C LEU A 226 -1.77 9.71 -10.04
N ALA A 227 -2.01 8.47 -10.48
CA ALA A 227 -2.04 8.11 -11.89
C ALA A 227 -3.16 8.84 -12.68
N LEU A 228 -4.27 9.15 -12.01
CA LEU A 228 -5.36 9.98 -12.56
C LEU A 228 -5.04 11.49 -12.60
N GLY A 229 -3.88 11.91 -12.09
CA GLY A 229 -3.40 13.30 -12.12
C GLY A 229 -3.80 14.15 -10.90
N PHE A 230 -4.27 13.56 -9.81
CA PHE A 230 -4.52 14.30 -8.57
C PHE A 230 -3.19 14.72 -7.93
N ASN A 231 -3.16 15.87 -7.28
CA ASN A 231 -2.03 16.25 -6.44
C ASN A 231 -1.98 15.35 -5.17
N LEU A 232 -0.83 15.33 -4.48
CA LEU A 232 -0.60 14.45 -3.35
C LEU A 232 -1.68 14.55 -2.25
N ASN A 233 -2.00 15.75 -1.81
CA ASN A 233 -2.99 15.96 -0.74
C ASN A 233 -4.36 15.41 -1.12
N LYS A 234 -4.81 15.72 -2.35
CA LYS A 234 -6.10 15.26 -2.83
C LYS A 234 -6.12 13.75 -3.08
N ALA A 235 -5.02 13.19 -3.60
CA ALA A 235 -4.88 11.74 -3.79
C ALA A 235 -4.97 11.00 -2.44
N VAL A 236 -4.25 11.48 -1.41
CA VAL A 236 -4.28 10.91 -0.06
C VAL A 236 -5.66 11.05 0.58
N GLU A 237 -6.30 12.21 0.46
CA GLU A 237 -7.67 12.43 0.98
C GLU A 237 -8.67 11.45 0.34
N GLN A 238 -8.71 11.39 -1.00
CA GLN A 238 -9.66 10.54 -1.73
C GLN A 238 -9.39 9.04 -1.48
N ALA A 239 -8.12 8.65 -1.41
CA ALA A 239 -7.75 7.28 -1.10
C ALA A 239 -8.19 6.84 0.31
N GLN A 240 -8.12 7.74 1.29
CA GLN A 240 -8.62 7.46 2.63
C GLN A 240 -10.14 7.33 2.66
N ILE A 241 -10.88 8.19 1.94
CA ILE A 241 -12.34 8.10 1.79
C ILE A 241 -12.70 6.73 1.19
N TYR A 242 -12.10 6.38 0.06
CA TYR A 242 -12.31 5.10 -0.61
C TYR A 242 -12.00 3.91 0.30
N THR A 243 -10.87 3.97 1.01
CA THR A 243 -10.47 2.90 1.94
C THR A 243 -11.46 2.76 3.07
N TRP A 244 -11.86 3.86 3.72
CA TRP A 244 -12.80 3.84 4.83
C TRP A 244 -14.17 3.27 4.42
N GLU A 245 -14.70 3.66 3.25
CA GLU A 245 -15.94 3.10 2.73
C GLU A 245 -15.79 1.62 2.37
N SER A 246 -14.65 1.20 1.79
CA SER A 246 -14.37 -0.23 1.53
C SER A 246 -14.36 -1.05 2.82
N LEU A 247 -13.79 -0.52 3.91
CA LEU A 247 -13.78 -1.16 5.22
C LEU A 247 -15.17 -1.21 5.86
N LYS A 248 -15.93 -0.12 5.77
CA LYS A 248 -17.30 -0.03 6.29
C LYS A 248 -18.24 -1.04 5.64
N ASN A 249 -18.03 -1.33 4.35
CA ASN A 249 -18.80 -2.32 3.59
C ASN A 249 -18.16 -3.73 3.62
N ALA A 250 -17.15 -3.96 4.46
CA ALA A 250 -16.43 -5.22 4.52
C ALA A 250 -17.32 -6.40 4.93
N SER A 251 -16.94 -7.59 4.50
CA SER A 251 -17.65 -8.84 4.80
C SER A 251 -16.78 -9.83 5.57
N LYS A 252 -17.37 -10.54 6.52
CA LYS A 252 -16.74 -11.65 7.23
C LYS A 252 -16.88 -12.94 6.42
N LEU A 253 -15.93 -13.18 5.51
CA LEU A 253 -15.97 -14.34 4.62
C LEU A 253 -15.28 -15.59 5.20
N GLY A 254 -14.49 -15.42 6.25
CA GLY A 254 -13.74 -16.47 6.93
C GLY A 254 -13.85 -16.38 8.44
N LYS A 255 -12.96 -17.10 9.14
CA LYS A 255 -12.94 -17.17 10.62
C LYS A 255 -12.16 -16.01 11.26
N GLY A 256 -11.33 -15.30 10.49
CA GLY A 256 -10.47 -14.23 10.95
C GLY A 256 -10.99 -12.82 10.62
N GLN A 257 -10.13 -12.01 10.06
CA GLN A 257 -10.41 -10.61 9.73
C GLN A 257 -11.49 -10.45 8.65
N TYR A 258 -12.16 -9.29 8.66
CA TYR A 258 -13.10 -8.89 7.61
C TYR A 258 -12.33 -8.53 6.33
N ILE A 259 -12.91 -8.86 5.18
CA ILE A 259 -12.35 -8.52 3.86
C ILE A 259 -13.05 -7.27 3.34
N PRO A 260 -12.31 -6.19 3.01
CA PRO A 260 -12.86 -4.95 2.48
C PRO A 260 -13.60 -5.16 1.16
N ASP A 261 -14.76 -4.52 0.99
CA ASP A 261 -15.46 -4.47 -0.29
C ASP A 261 -14.88 -3.33 -1.15
N ARG A 262 -13.98 -3.66 -2.04
CA ARG A 262 -13.33 -2.71 -2.95
C ARG A 262 -14.18 -2.35 -4.17
N LEU A 263 -15.33 -2.99 -4.32
CA LEU A 263 -16.27 -2.80 -5.44
C LEU A 263 -17.58 -2.16 -4.99
N TYR A 264 -17.67 -1.63 -3.78
CA TYR A 264 -18.89 -1.08 -3.18
C TYR A 264 -19.57 -0.03 -4.08
N GLU A 265 -18.83 0.85 -4.76
CA GLU A 265 -19.40 1.86 -5.68
C GLU A 265 -20.12 1.22 -6.87
N MET A 266 -19.60 0.11 -7.42
CA MET A 266 -20.23 -0.59 -8.54
C MET A 266 -21.57 -1.23 -8.16
N MET A 267 -21.75 -1.57 -6.89
CA MET A 267 -23.00 -2.15 -6.38
C MET A 267 -24.05 -1.07 -6.14
N GLU A 268 -23.66 0.11 -5.66
CA GLU A 268 -24.56 1.26 -5.48
C GLU A 268 -25.09 1.79 -6.81
N GLU A 269 -24.26 1.92 -7.85
CA GLU A 269 -24.69 2.32 -9.19
C GLU A 269 -25.75 1.35 -9.76
N LYS A 270 -25.59 0.04 -9.57
CA LYS A 270 -26.56 -0.97 -10.01
C LYS A 270 -27.85 -0.94 -9.18
N GLY A 271 -27.77 -0.65 -7.89
CA GLY A 271 -28.94 -0.47 -7.02
C GLY A 271 -29.80 0.72 -7.47
N ASN A 272 -29.16 1.86 -7.70
CA ASN A 272 -29.84 3.08 -8.17
C ASN A 272 -30.42 2.95 -9.59
N ALA A 273 -29.74 2.25 -10.50
CA ALA A 273 -30.23 2.01 -11.86
C ALA A 273 -31.48 1.07 -11.90
N ARG A 274 -31.61 0.14 -10.95
CA ARG A 274 -32.77 -0.73 -10.82
C ARG A 274 -33.96 -0.02 -10.18
N SER A 275 -33.75 0.90 -9.25
CA SER A 275 -34.80 1.68 -8.59
C SER A 275 -35.38 2.78 -9.48
N SER A 276 -34.65 3.23 -10.50
CA SER A 276 -35.15 4.23 -11.47
C SER A 276 -35.92 3.63 -12.65
N ASN A 277 -35.96 2.29 -12.77
CA ASN A 277 -36.69 1.58 -13.82
C ASN A 277 -38.00 0.87 -13.33
N ASN A 278 -38.38 1.08 -12.08
CA ASN A 278 -39.66 0.72 -11.48
C ASN A 278 -40.51 1.98 -11.19
#